data_b43402449c16c9736e1273dd69dc683e
#
_entry.id   b43402449c16c9736e1273dd69dc683e
#
_cell.length_a   1.000
_cell.length_b   1.000
_cell.length_c   1.000
_cell.angle_alpha   90.00
_cell.angle_beta   90.00
_cell.angle_gamma   90.00
#
_symmetry.space_group_name_H-M   'P 1'
#
loop_
_entity.id
_entity.type
_entity.pdbx_description
1 polymer ?
#
loop_
_entity_poly.entity_id
_entity_poly.type
_entity_poly.pdbx_seq_one_letter_code
_entity_poly.pdbx_strand_id
1 'polypeptide(L)'
;LETIYLLFYSKISINNFFKFLSFLFFWIIIPIISVQFLNTFNHLLITVVCIWVFDTMAYVMGVLLGKHTLAKNISPKKTIEGVIYGAILTYVIFIIYFSFIEKRTDLYWIVAIIPFLATMGDLLESKLKREIGVKDSGNILPGHGGMLDRLDSILFTVPFVTFLNLLIILFL
;
A
#
# COMPACT_ATOMS: atom_id res chain seq x y z
N LEU A 1 3.61 18.53 -2.76
CA LEU A 1 3.94 19.96 -2.87
C LEU A 1 2.72 20.84 -2.61
N GLU A 2 1.53 20.54 -3.15
CA GLU A 2 0.29 21.30 -2.87
C GLU A 2 -0.17 21.14 -1.42
N THR A 3 -0.02 19.96 -0.81
CA THR A 3 -0.28 19.78 0.63
C THR A 3 0.67 20.61 1.50
N ILE A 4 1.94 20.72 1.10
CA ILE A 4 2.91 21.59 1.75
C ILE A 4 2.55 23.06 1.50
N TYR A 5 2.14 23.41 0.27
CA TYR A 5 1.71 24.77 -0.10
C TYR A 5 0.46 25.21 0.68
N LEU A 6 -0.55 24.34 0.81
CA LEU A 6 -1.75 24.61 1.61
C LEU A 6 -1.46 24.74 3.11
N LEU A 7 -0.47 24.00 3.63
CA LEU A 7 -0.02 24.11 5.01
C LEU A 7 0.72 25.42 5.32
N PHE A 8 1.46 25.95 4.35
CA PHE A 8 2.19 27.22 4.53
C PHE A 8 1.35 28.46 4.22
N TYR A 9 0.30 28.34 3.40
CA TYR A 9 -0.52 29.49 2.96
C TYR A 9 -1.84 29.65 3.72
N SER A 10 -2.39 28.59 4.31
CA SER A 10 -3.53 28.72 5.23
C SER A 10 -3.03 29.05 6.64
N LYS A 11 -3.72 29.94 7.36
CA LYS A 11 -3.46 30.17 8.81
C LYS A 11 -3.36 28.82 9.49
N ILE A 12 -2.13 28.41 9.88
CA ILE A 12 -1.85 27.12 10.47
C ILE A 12 -2.57 27.07 11.82
N SER A 13 -3.75 26.46 11.83
CA SER A 13 -4.37 26.04 13.11
C SER A 13 -3.47 24.97 13.72
N ILE A 14 -3.26 25.02 15.02
CA ILE A 14 -2.53 24.01 15.81
C ILE A 14 -3.00 22.59 15.45
N ASN A 15 -4.30 22.42 15.21
CA ASN A 15 -4.90 21.14 14.78
C ASN A 15 -4.38 20.66 13.42
N ASN A 16 -4.15 21.56 12.47
CA ASN A 16 -3.60 21.19 11.14
C ASN A 16 -2.10 20.86 11.23
N PHE A 17 -1.37 21.49 12.13
CA PHE A 17 0.04 21.17 12.39
C PHE A 17 0.20 19.76 12.98
N PHE A 18 -0.63 19.36 13.95
CA PHE A 18 -0.61 17.99 14.48
C PHE A 18 -1.03 16.94 13.46
N LYS A 19 -2.00 17.23 12.60
CA LYS A 19 -2.37 16.35 11.48
C LYS A 19 -1.23 16.17 10.50
N PHE A 20 -0.49 17.22 10.20
CA PHE A 20 0.70 17.14 9.34
C PHE A 20 1.82 16.33 9.98
N LEU A 21 2.12 16.53 11.25
CA LEU A 21 3.12 15.75 11.98
C LEU A 21 2.74 14.26 12.02
N SER A 22 1.48 13.94 12.30
CA SER A 22 1.01 12.56 12.29
C SER A 22 1.11 11.94 10.89
N PHE A 23 0.78 12.68 9.84
CA PHE A 23 0.96 12.23 8.46
C PHE A 23 2.44 11.93 8.16
N LEU A 24 3.36 12.85 8.45
CA LEU A 24 4.80 12.62 8.27
C LEU A 24 5.29 11.40 9.05
N PHE A 25 4.84 11.24 10.28
CA PHE A 25 5.25 10.15 11.14
C PHE A 25 4.77 8.80 10.59
N PHE A 26 3.49 8.65 10.28
CA PHE A 26 2.92 7.39 9.82
C PHE A 26 3.27 7.05 8.36
N TRP A 27 3.36 8.05 7.47
CA TRP A 27 3.53 7.82 6.05
C TRP A 27 4.97 7.95 5.55
N ILE A 28 5.87 8.52 6.32
CA ILE A 28 7.27 8.70 5.91
C ILE A 28 8.23 8.08 6.91
N ILE A 29 8.16 8.47 8.20
CA ILE A 29 9.15 8.07 9.20
C ILE A 29 9.03 6.57 9.52
N ILE A 30 7.84 6.08 9.84
CA ILE A 30 7.62 4.66 10.16
C ILE A 30 8.03 3.75 9.00
N PRO A 31 7.62 3.97 7.73
CA PRO A 31 8.08 3.14 6.61
C PRO A 31 9.59 3.13 6.44
N ILE A 32 10.27 4.29 6.52
CA ILE A 32 11.74 4.37 6.38
C ILE A 32 12.43 3.57 7.48
N ILE A 33 12.01 3.72 8.73
CA ILE A 33 12.56 2.95 9.86
C ILE A 33 12.27 1.46 9.66
N SER A 34 11.07 1.10 9.23
CA SER A 34 10.65 -0.29 9.05
C SER A 34 11.51 -1.03 8.03
N VAL A 35 11.96 -0.36 6.97
CA VAL A 35 12.87 -0.95 5.97
C VAL A 35 14.17 -1.45 6.61
N GLN A 36 14.69 -0.79 7.65
CA GLN A 36 15.93 -1.19 8.32
C GLN A 36 15.74 -2.46 9.18
N PHE A 37 14.51 -2.74 9.64
CA PHE A 37 14.19 -3.92 10.44
C PHE A 37 13.73 -5.13 9.59
N LEU A 38 13.53 -4.97 8.29
CA LEU A 38 13.37 -6.10 7.39
C LEU A 38 14.73 -6.78 7.25
N ASN A 39 14.94 -7.83 8.02
CA ASN A 39 16.22 -8.53 8.25
C ASN A 39 16.91 -9.05 6.99
N THR A 40 16.28 -8.95 5.83
CA THR A 40 16.89 -9.28 4.54
C THR A 40 16.29 -8.43 3.45
N PHE A 41 17.15 -7.91 2.57
CA PHE A 41 16.75 -7.23 1.32
C PHE A 41 15.71 -8.05 0.53
N ASN A 42 15.78 -9.38 0.61
CA ASN A 42 14.84 -10.29 -0.04
C ASN A 42 13.39 -10.12 0.46
N HIS A 43 13.15 -9.92 1.75
CA HIS A 43 11.79 -9.73 2.26
C HIS A 43 11.15 -8.43 1.78
N LEU A 44 11.93 -7.35 1.72
CA LEU A 44 11.46 -6.09 1.14
C LEU A 44 11.13 -6.25 -0.34
N LEU A 45 12.05 -6.85 -1.11
CA LEU A 45 11.87 -7.08 -2.54
C LEU A 45 10.63 -7.94 -2.81
N ILE A 46 10.47 -9.05 -2.08
CA ILE A 46 9.28 -9.92 -2.19
C ILE A 46 8.01 -9.13 -1.87
N THR A 47 8.02 -8.32 -0.81
CA THR A 47 6.86 -7.49 -0.44
C THR A 47 6.48 -6.53 -1.55
N VAL A 48 7.44 -5.80 -2.12
CA VAL A 48 7.20 -4.84 -3.20
C VAL A 48 6.71 -5.54 -4.47
N VAL A 49 7.36 -6.63 -4.87
CA VAL A 49 6.95 -7.40 -6.06
C VAL A 49 5.57 -8.00 -5.88
N CYS A 50 5.26 -8.50 -4.67
CA CYS A 50 3.94 -9.03 -4.36
C CYS A 50 2.84 -7.94 -4.46
N ILE A 51 3.10 -6.72 -3.97
CA ILE A 51 2.17 -5.59 -4.12
C ILE A 51 1.93 -5.28 -5.60
N TRP A 52 2.98 -5.18 -6.41
CA TRP A 52 2.84 -4.88 -7.84
C TRP A 52 2.08 -5.97 -8.62
N VAL A 53 2.36 -7.25 -8.31
CA VAL A 53 1.61 -8.37 -8.90
C VAL A 53 0.15 -8.29 -8.47
N PHE A 54 -0.12 -8.04 -7.19
CA PHE A 54 -1.48 -7.91 -6.69
C PHE A 54 -2.24 -6.75 -7.35
N ASP A 55 -1.65 -5.56 -7.44
CA ASP A 55 -2.30 -4.39 -8.05
C ASP A 55 -2.62 -4.66 -9.52
N THR A 56 -1.70 -5.31 -10.24
CA THR A 56 -1.92 -5.71 -11.64
C THR A 56 -3.06 -6.72 -11.76
N MET A 57 -3.05 -7.78 -10.94
CA MET A 57 -4.09 -8.80 -10.97
C MET A 57 -5.44 -8.26 -10.51
N ALA A 58 -5.47 -7.42 -9.48
CA ALA A 58 -6.69 -6.76 -9.01
C ALA A 58 -7.30 -5.85 -10.08
N TYR A 59 -6.46 -5.12 -10.81
CA TYR A 59 -6.91 -4.30 -11.94
C TYR A 59 -7.49 -5.17 -13.07
N VAL A 60 -6.76 -6.19 -13.52
CA VAL A 60 -7.20 -7.07 -14.62
C VAL A 60 -8.51 -7.78 -14.26
N MET A 61 -8.57 -8.37 -13.07
CA MET A 61 -9.78 -9.07 -12.60
C MET A 61 -10.93 -8.11 -12.35
N GLY A 62 -10.64 -6.89 -11.91
CA GLY A 62 -11.64 -5.83 -11.74
C GLY A 62 -12.27 -5.39 -13.07
N VAL A 63 -11.49 -5.33 -14.15
CA VAL A 63 -11.98 -5.03 -15.50
C VAL A 63 -12.78 -6.19 -16.07
N LEU A 64 -12.33 -7.44 -15.86
CA LEU A 64 -12.97 -8.63 -16.44
C LEU A 64 -14.23 -9.08 -15.69
N LEU A 65 -14.21 -9.04 -14.37
CA LEU A 65 -15.24 -9.65 -13.51
C LEU A 65 -15.90 -8.66 -12.53
N GLY A 66 -15.43 -7.41 -12.47
CA GLY A 66 -15.91 -6.42 -11.51
C GLY A 66 -17.37 -6.05 -11.72
N LYS A 67 -18.17 -6.18 -10.68
CA LYS A 67 -19.60 -5.82 -10.65
C LYS A 67 -19.90 -4.82 -9.54
N HIS A 68 -19.24 -4.96 -8.39
CA HIS A 68 -19.51 -4.14 -7.20
C HIS A 68 -18.31 -3.25 -6.90
N THR A 69 -18.53 -1.95 -6.80
CA THR A 69 -17.49 -0.98 -6.43
C THR A 69 -17.10 -1.16 -4.97
N LEU A 70 -15.79 -1.21 -4.67
CA LEU A 70 -15.27 -1.39 -3.32
C LEU A 70 -15.53 -0.15 -2.43
N ALA A 71 -15.28 1.03 -2.96
CA ALA A 71 -15.43 2.30 -2.23
C ALA A 71 -15.89 3.41 -3.18
N LYS A 72 -17.21 3.51 -3.40
CA LYS A 72 -17.84 4.39 -4.40
C LYS A 72 -17.41 5.85 -4.30
N ASN A 73 -17.27 6.39 -3.09
CA ASN A 73 -16.96 7.80 -2.86
C ASN A 73 -15.45 8.11 -2.84
N ILE A 74 -14.59 7.10 -2.69
CA ILE A 74 -13.15 7.24 -2.50
C ILE A 74 -12.42 6.82 -3.78
N SER A 75 -12.66 5.60 -4.25
CA SER A 75 -12.04 5.00 -5.42
C SER A 75 -13.10 4.23 -6.24
N PRO A 76 -13.88 4.88 -7.11
CA PRO A 76 -14.99 4.25 -7.83
C PRO A 76 -14.57 3.19 -8.85
N LYS A 77 -13.29 3.15 -9.24
CA LYS A 77 -12.76 2.18 -10.20
C LYS A 77 -12.36 0.84 -9.56
N LYS A 78 -12.15 0.79 -8.24
CA LYS A 78 -11.84 -0.45 -7.53
C LYS A 78 -13.09 -1.26 -7.30
N THR A 79 -13.00 -2.58 -7.58
CA THR A 79 -14.11 -3.52 -7.42
C THR A 79 -13.79 -4.57 -6.36
N ILE A 80 -14.81 -5.06 -5.68
CA ILE A 80 -14.69 -6.11 -4.67
C ILE A 80 -14.16 -7.39 -5.31
N GLU A 81 -14.71 -7.75 -6.47
CA GLU A 81 -14.30 -8.94 -7.23
C GLU A 81 -12.83 -8.83 -7.68
N GLY A 82 -12.41 -7.63 -8.12
CA GLY A 82 -11.03 -7.38 -8.50
C GLY A 82 -10.06 -7.65 -7.34
N VAL A 83 -10.38 -7.15 -6.14
CA VAL A 83 -9.55 -7.38 -4.94
C VAL A 83 -9.52 -8.86 -4.57
N ILE A 84 -10.67 -9.54 -4.52
CA ILE A 84 -10.75 -10.95 -4.11
C ILE A 84 -10.01 -11.86 -5.11
N TYR A 85 -10.35 -11.78 -6.40
CA TYR A 85 -9.72 -12.62 -7.40
C TYR A 85 -8.26 -12.25 -7.64
N GLY A 86 -7.91 -10.95 -7.55
CA GLY A 86 -6.53 -10.49 -7.57
C GLY A 86 -5.71 -11.07 -6.44
N ALA A 87 -6.24 -11.09 -5.21
CA ALA A 87 -5.59 -11.71 -4.06
C ALA A 87 -5.39 -13.21 -4.24
N ILE A 88 -6.41 -13.93 -4.70
CA ILE A 88 -6.31 -15.38 -4.94
C ILE A 88 -5.25 -15.68 -5.99
N LEU A 89 -5.25 -14.98 -7.13
CA LEU A 89 -4.26 -15.19 -8.19
C LEU A 89 -2.84 -14.87 -7.73
N THR A 90 -2.65 -13.76 -7.01
CA THR A 90 -1.36 -13.40 -6.44
C THR A 90 -0.87 -14.49 -5.49
N TYR A 91 -1.72 -14.98 -4.60
CA TYR A 91 -1.37 -16.04 -3.67
C TYR A 91 -0.96 -17.32 -4.41
N VAL A 92 -1.70 -17.75 -5.41
CA VAL A 92 -1.38 -18.93 -6.24
C VAL A 92 -0.04 -18.76 -6.95
N ILE A 93 0.22 -17.61 -7.57
CA ILE A 93 1.49 -17.31 -8.26
C ILE A 93 2.67 -17.47 -7.30
N PHE A 94 2.59 -16.86 -6.10
CA PHE A 94 3.68 -16.90 -5.14
C PHE A 94 3.83 -18.26 -4.44
N ILE A 95 2.75 -19.02 -4.22
CA ILE A 95 2.84 -20.41 -3.75
C ILE A 95 3.63 -21.25 -4.75
N ILE A 96 3.32 -21.14 -6.04
CA ILE A 96 4.06 -21.86 -7.08
C ILE A 96 5.52 -21.44 -7.08
N TYR A 97 5.79 -20.14 -7.05
CA TYR A 97 7.16 -19.61 -7.01
C TYR A 97 7.96 -20.13 -5.81
N PHE A 98 7.43 -20.03 -4.59
CA PHE A 98 8.12 -20.46 -3.38
C PHE A 98 8.23 -21.99 -3.25
N SER A 99 7.26 -22.76 -3.75
CA SER A 99 7.29 -24.22 -3.70
C SER A 99 8.32 -24.81 -4.64
N PHE A 100 8.43 -24.27 -5.86
CA PHE A 100 9.23 -24.87 -6.93
C PHE A 100 10.58 -24.20 -7.14
N ILE A 101 10.69 -22.89 -6.89
CA ILE A 101 11.90 -22.12 -7.21
C ILE A 101 12.71 -21.84 -5.94
N GLU A 102 12.14 -21.14 -4.95
CA GLU A 102 12.88 -20.76 -3.75
C GLU A 102 12.83 -21.78 -2.62
N LYS A 103 11.86 -22.70 -2.65
CA LYS A 103 11.63 -23.72 -1.60
C LYS A 103 11.48 -23.11 -0.20
N ARG A 104 10.84 -21.94 -0.10
CA ARG A 104 10.62 -21.18 1.13
C ARG A 104 9.15 -21.12 1.48
N THR A 105 8.70 -21.97 2.40
CA THR A 105 7.31 -22.02 2.87
C THR A 105 7.01 -21.01 3.97
N ASP A 106 8.05 -20.52 4.64
CA ASP A 106 7.97 -19.53 5.71
C ASP A 106 7.39 -18.17 5.27
N LEU A 107 7.40 -17.88 3.96
CA LEU A 107 6.91 -16.62 3.40
C LEU A 107 5.44 -16.62 2.96
N TYR A 108 4.75 -17.76 3.04
CA TYR A 108 3.35 -17.86 2.58
C TYR A 108 2.41 -16.93 3.33
N TRP A 109 2.61 -16.69 4.61
CA TRP A 109 1.80 -15.79 5.40
C TRP A 109 1.94 -14.33 4.94
N ILE A 110 3.16 -13.92 4.52
CA ILE A 110 3.41 -12.57 3.99
C ILE A 110 2.54 -12.34 2.75
N VAL A 111 2.59 -13.28 1.81
CA VAL A 111 1.82 -13.18 0.57
C VAL A 111 0.30 -13.17 0.82
N ALA A 112 -0.16 -13.90 1.83
CA ALA A 112 -1.58 -13.95 2.16
C ALA A 112 -2.11 -12.60 2.71
N ILE A 113 -1.29 -11.86 3.46
CA ILE A 113 -1.73 -10.62 4.11
C ILE A 113 -1.52 -9.36 3.26
N ILE A 114 -0.54 -9.36 2.34
CA ILE A 114 -0.19 -8.21 1.51
C ILE A 114 -1.38 -7.65 0.72
N PRO A 115 -2.22 -8.44 0.03
CA PRO A 115 -3.35 -7.92 -0.73
C PRO A 115 -4.32 -7.09 0.12
N PHE A 116 -4.56 -7.54 1.35
CA PHE A 116 -5.41 -6.81 2.29
C PHE A 116 -4.77 -5.48 2.72
N LEU A 117 -3.49 -5.51 3.12
CA LEU A 117 -2.77 -4.31 3.56
C LEU A 117 -2.59 -3.31 2.41
N ALA A 118 -2.23 -3.76 1.22
CA ALA A 118 -2.08 -2.91 0.04
C ALA A 118 -3.41 -2.22 -0.33
N THR A 119 -4.52 -2.97 -0.31
CA THR A 119 -5.84 -2.39 -0.55
C THR A 119 -6.20 -1.34 0.49
N MET A 120 -5.93 -1.60 1.78
CA MET A 120 -6.18 -0.64 2.85
C MET A 120 -5.33 0.62 2.70
N GLY A 121 -4.04 0.48 2.39
CA GLY A 121 -3.11 1.59 2.20
C GLY A 121 -3.58 2.56 1.12
N ASP A 122 -3.89 2.03 -0.08
CA ASP A 122 -4.40 2.83 -1.18
C ASP A 122 -5.76 3.47 -0.87
N LEU A 123 -6.68 2.76 -0.20
CA LEU A 123 -7.97 3.36 0.19
C LEU A 123 -7.79 4.48 1.21
N LEU A 124 -6.89 4.33 2.17
CA LEU A 124 -6.61 5.35 3.18
C LEU A 124 -6.00 6.60 2.53
N GLU A 125 -5.00 6.42 1.66
CA GLU A 125 -4.37 7.52 0.94
C GLU A 125 -5.39 8.21 0.01
N SER A 126 -6.17 7.44 -0.74
CA SER A 126 -7.24 7.97 -1.58
C SER A 126 -8.28 8.75 -0.76
N LYS A 127 -8.65 8.28 0.44
CA LYS A 127 -9.57 8.99 1.34
C LYS A 127 -8.98 10.33 1.79
N LEU A 128 -7.73 10.33 2.23
CA LEU A 128 -7.04 11.57 2.64
C LEU A 128 -7.01 12.59 1.51
N LYS A 129 -6.72 12.17 0.27
CA LYS A 129 -6.75 13.06 -0.91
C LYS A 129 -8.14 13.67 -1.11
N ARG A 130 -9.22 12.89 -0.95
CA ARG A 130 -10.60 13.41 -1.09
C ARG A 130 -10.95 14.40 0.03
N GLU A 131 -10.52 14.16 1.27
CA GLU A 131 -10.77 15.07 2.40
C GLU A 131 -10.13 16.45 2.21
N ILE A 132 -8.98 16.52 1.55
CA ILE A 132 -8.31 17.80 1.20
C ILE A 132 -8.71 18.35 -0.17
N GLY A 133 -9.67 17.71 -0.87
CA GLY A 133 -10.23 18.20 -2.13
C GLY A 133 -9.35 17.97 -3.37
N VAL A 134 -8.30 17.13 -3.27
CA VAL A 134 -7.42 16.80 -4.39
C VAL A 134 -7.65 15.37 -4.88
N LYS A 135 -7.20 15.10 -6.11
CA LYS A 135 -7.24 13.75 -6.68
C LYS A 135 -5.88 13.08 -6.68
N ASP A 136 -4.85 13.80 -7.05
CA ASP A 136 -3.49 13.31 -7.19
C ASP A 136 -2.58 14.04 -6.20
N SER A 137 -1.54 13.39 -5.68
CA SER A 137 -0.65 13.95 -4.66
C SER A 137 0.35 14.98 -5.21
N GLY A 138 0.34 15.24 -6.52
CA GLY A 138 1.20 16.20 -7.22
C GLY A 138 1.37 15.86 -8.69
N ASN A 139 2.19 16.67 -9.41
CA ASN A 139 2.46 16.55 -10.83
C ASN A 139 3.96 16.34 -11.12
N ILE A 140 4.68 15.67 -10.20
CA ILE A 140 6.13 15.46 -10.34
C ILE A 140 6.43 14.52 -11.51
N LEU A 141 5.57 13.53 -11.74
CA LEU A 141 5.71 12.59 -12.85
C LEU A 141 4.77 12.98 -14.00
N PRO A 142 5.26 13.48 -15.14
CA PRO A 142 4.42 13.86 -16.26
C PRO A 142 3.50 12.72 -16.70
N GLY A 143 2.18 12.96 -16.67
CA GLY A 143 1.16 11.97 -17.05
C GLY A 143 0.89 10.85 -16.02
N HIS A 144 1.59 10.84 -14.87
CA HIS A 144 1.51 9.75 -13.88
C HIS A 144 1.17 10.19 -12.46
N GLY A 145 0.89 11.47 -12.21
CA GLY A 145 0.54 11.99 -10.88
C GLY A 145 1.74 12.24 -9.97
N GLY A 146 1.52 12.19 -8.67
CA GLY A 146 2.57 12.39 -7.67
C GLY A 146 3.35 11.11 -7.35
N MET A 147 4.52 11.27 -6.76
CA MET A 147 5.35 10.16 -6.28
C MET A 147 4.64 9.38 -5.15
N LEU A 148 3.89 10.06 -4.29
CA LEU A 148 3.16 9.44 -3.19
C LEU A 148 2.07 8.49 -3.70
N ASP A 149 1.39 8.85 -4.82
CA ASP A 149 0.38 8.00 -5.48
C ASP A 149 0.93 6.64 -5.98
N ARG A 150 2.24 6.46 -5.99
CA ARG A 150 2.92 5.23 -6.41
C ARG A 150 3.46 4.41 -5.25
N LEU A 151 3.59 5.03 -4.12
CA LEU A 151 4.16 4.40 -2.93
C LEU A 151 3.12 4.16 -1.83
N ASP A 152 1.88 4.58 -2.03
CA ASP A 152 0.79 4.53 -1.06
C ASP A 152 0.61 3.15 -0.44
N SER A 153 0.46 2.13 -1.27
CA SER A 153 0.34 0.73 -0.85
C SER A 153 1.61 0.23 -0.15
N ILE A 154 2.79 0.62 -0.65
CA ILE A 154 4.09 0.21 -0.10
C ILE A 154 4.31 0.85 1.28
N LEU A 155 4.08 2.15 1.39
CA LEU A 155 4.29 2.91 2.62
C LEU A 155 3.41 2.41 3.77
N PHE A 156 2.24 1.89 3.47
CA PHE A 156 1.36 1.28 4.45
C PHE A 156 1.72 -0.18 4.75
N THR A 157 1.99 -0.98 3.71
CA THR A 157 2.20 -2.43 3.84
C THR A 157 3.52 -2.77 4.52
N VAL A 158 4.62 -2.10 4.17
CA VAL A 158 5.96 -2.41 4.69
C VAL A 158 6.05 -2.35 6.23
N PRO A 159 5.55 -1.31 6.92
CA PRO A 159 5.55 -1.28 8.38
C PRO A 159 4.80 -2.44 9.04
N PHE A 160 3.63 -2.79 8.49
CA PHE A 160 2.84 -3.90 9.02
C PHE A 160 3.51 -5.26 8.82
N VAL A 161 4.06 -5.50 7.63
CA VAL A 161 4.82 -6.74 7.36
C VAL A 161 6.04 -6.82 8.28
N THR A 162 6.75 -5.72 8.49
CA THR A 162 7.89 -5.66 9.40
C THR A 162 7.47 -5.96 10.84
N PHE A 163 6.41 -5.32 11.31
CA PHE A 163 5.89 -5.55 12.66
C PHE A 163 5.48 -7.01 12.89
N LEU A 164 4.76 -7.60 11.94
CA LEU A 164 4.37 -9.02 12.02
C LEU A 164 5.58 -9.95 11.99
N ASN A 165 6.57 -9.65 11.16
CA ASN A 165 7.81 -10.44 11.10
C ASN A 165 8.57 -10.39 12.44
N LEU A 166 8.66 -9.21 13.07
CA LEU A 166 9.27 -9.07 14.39
C LEU A 166 8.49 -9.85 15.46
N LEU A 167 7.17 -9.83 15.43
CA LEU A 167 6.36 -10.61 16.35
C LEU A 167 6.63 -12.13 16.18
N ILE A 168 6.68 -12.62 14.95
CA ILE A 168 6.98 -14.02 14.67
C ILE A 168 8.34 -14.41 15.23
N ILE A 169 9.38 -13.57 15.04
CA ILE A 169 10.73 -13.83 15.57
C ILE A 169 10.76 -13.82 17.10
N LEU A 170 9.93 -13.01 17.76
CA LEU A 170 9.88 -12.92 19.22
C LEU A 170 9.15 -14.10 19.89
N PHE A 171 8.21 -14.72 19.18
CA PHE A 171 7.35 -15.78 19.72
C PHE A 171 7.71 -17.20 19.20
N LEU A 172 8.64 -17.33 18.27
CA LEU A 172 9.22 -18.59 17.76
C LEU A 172 10.67 -18.76 18.21
#